data_6589e211759d49f3121d96d2ffb22c36
#
_entry.id   6589e211759d49f3121d96d2ffb22c36
#
_cell.length_a   1.000
_cell.length_b   1.000
_cell.length_c   1.000
_cell.angle_alpha   90.00
_cell.angle_beta   90.00
_cell.angle_gamma   90.00
#
_symmetry.space_group_name_H-M   'P 1'
#
loop_
_entity.id
_entity.type
_entity.pdbx_description
1 polymer ?
#
loop_
_entity_poly.entity_id
_entity_poly.type
_entity_poly.pdbx_seq_one_letter_code
_entity_poly.pdbx_strand_id
1 'polypeptide(L)'
;LLFFIGDTRKNADILSNQLDNIKQRRKETIESLNYVKGLAEEMNSSLKQSDITLFGELLHKGWLAKKKFTKGVSNENVNKIYDIALENGALGGKLTGAGGGGHMLFYCEKSKHDRFIQKMEDIGLKHIRFKFNNDGPKVLNLYDYSGK
;
A
#
# COMPACT_ATOMS: atom_id res chain seq x y z
N LEU A 1 -8.60 -1.80 5.07
CA LEU A 1 -9.54 -1.72 3.95
C LEU A 1 -8.77 -1.61 2.65
N LEU A 2 -9.21 -2.27 1.58
CA LEU A 2 -8.54 -2.30 0.28
C LEU A 2 -9.48 -1.74 -0.79
N PHE A 3 -8.97 -0.83 -1.62
CA PHE A 3 -9.74 -0.22 -2.71
C PHE A 3 -8.98 -0.32 -4.03
N PHE A 4 -9.72 -0.62 -5.10
CA PHE A 4 -9.21 -0.46 -6.45
C PHE A 4 -9.37 0.99 -6.89
N ILE A 5 -8.27 1.61 -7.31
CA ILE A 5 -8.20 3.04 -7.66
C ILE A 5 -7.92 3.29 -9.15
N GLY A 6 -8.08 2.25 -9.95
CA GLY A 6 -7.81 2.29 -11.39
C GLY A 6 -6.43 1.77 -11.77
N ASP A 7 -6.32 1.31 -13.01
CA ASP A 7 -5.06 0.80 -13.57
C ASP A 7 -4.21 1.92 -14.16
N THR A 8 -2.92 1.85 -13.88
CA THR A 8 -1.91 2.55 -14.68
C THR A 8 -1.00 1.54 -15.35
N ARG A 9 -0.98 1.54 -16.68
CA ARG A 9 -0.23 0.60 -17.51
C ARG A 9 1.30 0.77 -17.48
N LYS A 10 1.85 1.60 -16.55
CA LYS A 10 3.27 2.00 -16.51
C LYS A 10 4.07 1.40 -15.34
N ASN A 11 3.62 0.31 -14.74
CA ASN A 11 4.28 -0.26 -13.56
C ASN A 11 5.70 -0.76 -13.81
N ALA A 12 5.99 -1.26 -15.03
CA ALA A 12 7.33 -1.72 -15.39
C ALA A 12 8.36 -0.58 -15.39
N ASP A 13 7.97 0.60 -15.87
CA ASP A 13 8.85 1.78 -15.91
C ASP A 13 9.18 2.27 -14.49
N ILE A 14 8.22 2.19 -13.55
CA ILE A 14 8.43 2.62 -12.16
C ILE A 14 9.50 1.76 -11.49
N LEU A 15 9.43 0.44 -11.64
CA LEU A 15 10.43 -0.49 -11.07
C LEU A 15 11.80 -0.31 -11.73
N SER A 16 11.86 -0.16 -13.05
CA SER A 16 13.11 0.11 -13.78
C SER A 16 13.77 1.40 -13.29
N ASN A 17 13.00 2.49 -13.22
CA ASN A 17 13.48 3.78 -12.74
C ASN A 17 13.95 3.72 -11.28
N GLN A 18 13.26 2.96 -10.42
CA GLN A 18 13.69 2.75 -9.05
C GLN A 18 15.03 2.02 -8.98
N LEU A 19 15.21 0.94 -9.78
CA LEU A 19 16.47 0.20 -9.87
C LEU A 19 17.61 1.09 -10.37
N ASP A 20 17.36 1.94 -11.36
CA ASP A 20 18.37 2.85 -11.88
C ASP A 20 18.77 3.92 -10.85
N ASN A 21 17.81 4.44 -10.10
CA ASN A 21 18.10 5.36 -8.98
C ASN A 21 18.97 4.67 -7.91
N ILE A 22 18.74 3.40 -7.61
CA ILE A 22 19.55 2.61 -6.66
C ILE A 22 20.96 2.41 -7.22
N LYS A 23 21.10 1.98 -8.49
CA LYS A 23 22.41 1.79 -9.16
C LYS A 23 23.23 3.10 -9.16
N GLN A 24 22.56 4.22 -9.43
CA GLN A 24 23.15 5.56 -9.41
C GLN A 24 23.38 6.10 -8.00
N ARG A 25 23.04 5.36 -6.95
CA ARG A 25 23.13 5.75 -5.54
C ARG A 25 22.48 7.10 -5.26
N ARG A 26 21.32 7.39 -5.87
CA ARG A 26 20.60 8.64 -5.61
C ARG A 26 20.26 8.76 -4.14
N LYS A 27 20.77 9.80 -3.51
CA LYS A 27 20.70 10.01 -2.05
C LYS A 27 19.29 9.89 -1.51
N GLU A 28 18.34 10.62 -2.09
CA GLU A 28 16.93 10.60 -1.64
C GLU A 28 16.30 9.20 -1.72
N THR A 29 16.59 8.44 -2.80
CA THR A 29 16.09 7.07 -2.94
C THR A 29 16.68 6.15 -1.88
N ILE A 30 17.99 6.20 -1.65
CA ILE A 30 18.66 5.33 -0.67
C ILE A 30 18.22 5.66 0.76
N GLU A 31 18.14 6.94 1.12
CA GLU A 31 17.67 7.38 2.45
C GLU A 31 16.22 6.93 2.70
N SER A 32 15.35 7.09 1.70
CA SER A 32 13.95 6.68 1.81
C SER A 32 13.78 5.16 1.91
N LEU A 33 14.58 4.37 1.19
CA LEU A 33 14.59 2.91 1.31
C LEU A 33 15.05 2.45 2.70
N ASN A 34 16.14 3.04 3.23
CA ASN A 34 16.64 2.75 4.57
C ASN A 34 15.61 3.15 5.64
N TYR A 35 14.94 4.28 5.47
CA TYR A 35 13.87 4.69 6.37
C TYR A 35 12.71 3.69 6.39
N VAL A 36 12.23 3.25 5.21
CA VAL A 36 11.16 2.24 5.12
C VAL A 36 11.59 0.89 5.73
N LYS A 37 12.87 0.51 5.60
CA LYS A 37 13.41 -0.67 6.27
C LYS A 37 13.29 -0.56 7.80
N GLY A 38 13.68 0.58 8.38
CA GLY A 38 13.52 0.82 9.82
C GLY A 38 12.05 0.80 10.27
N LEU A 39 11.16 1.43 9.49
CA LEU A 39 9.71 1.40 9.77
C LEU A 39 9.14 -0.03 9.82
N ALA A 40 9.68 -0.97 9.03
CA ALA A 40 9.20 -2.35 9.06
C ALA A 40 9.44 -3.02 10.42
N GLU A 41 10.53 -2.70 11.09
CA GLU A 41 10.83 -3.20 12.44
C GLU A 41 9.90 -2.56 13.48
N GLU A 42 9.64 -1.25 13.38
CA GLU A 42 8.68 -0.55 14.24
C GLU A 42 7.26 -1.09 14.04
N MET A 43 6.84 -1.33 12.78
CA MET A 43 5.53 -1.94 12.47
C MET A 43 5.40 -3.36 13.04
N ASN A 44 6.44 -4.18 12.96
CA ASN A 44 6.44 -5.50 13.58
C ASN A 44 6.30 -5.41 15.11
N SER A 45 6.97 -4.45 15.73
CA SER A 45 6.88 -4.21 17.17
C SER A 45 5.47 -3.73 17.56
N SER A 46 4.88 -2.80 16.81
CA SER A 46 3.52 -2.31 17.07
C SER A 46 2.47 -3.42 16.99
N LEU A 47 2.59 -4.31 15.99
CA LEU A 47 1.70 -5.48 15.86
C LEU A 47 1.85 -6.46 17.03
N LYS A 48 3.09 -6.74 17.49
CA LYS A 48 3.33 -7.60 18.66
C LYS A 48 2.75 -7.03 19.96
N GLN A 49 2.72 -5.71 20.06
CA GLN A 49 2.14 -4.99 21.20
C GLN A 49 0.64 -4.72 21.04
N SER A 50 0.03 -5.19 19.95
CA SER A 50 -1.36 -4.89 19.59
C SER A 50 -1.66 -3.40 19.43
N ASP A 51 -0.64 -2.57 19.21
CA ASP A 51 -0.80 -1.14 18.91
C ASP A 51 -1.06 -0.94 17.41
N ILE A 52 -2.32 -1.17 17.06
CA ILE A 52 -2.77 -1.07 15.67
C ILE A 52 -2.90 0.39 15.22
N THR A 53 -3.09 1.31 16.15
CA THR A 53 -3.11 2.75 15.85
C THR A 53 -1.73 3.20 15.37
N LEU A 54 -0.69 2.89 16.12
CA LEU A 54 0.70 3.15 15.71
C LEU A 54 1.02 2.48 14.36
N PHE A 55 0.56 1.23 14.14
CA PHE A 55 0.71 0.57 12.84
C PHE A 55 0.12 1.40 11.68
N GLY A 56 -1.07 1.98 11.86
CA GLY A 56 -1.70 2.87 10.88
C GLY A 56 -0.87 4.12 10.59
N GLU A 57 -0.33 4.76 11.63
CA GLU A 57 0.55 5.93 11.50
C GLU A 57 1.87 5.59 10.78
N LEU A 58 2.45 4.43 11.10
CA LEU A 58 3.66 3.94 10.43
C LEU A 58 3.42 3.62 8.94
N LEU A 59 2.21 3.13 8.58
CA LEU A 59 1.81 3.00 7.18
C LEU A 59 1.82 4.35 6.45
N HIS A 60 1.34 5.42 7.09
CA HIS A 60 1.38 6.78 6.54
C HIS A 60 2.82 7.22 6.30
N LYS A 61 3.70 7.13 7.30
CA LYS A 61 5.12 7.47 7.18
C LYS A 61 5.79 6.68 6.05
N GLY A 62 5.51 5.39 5.98
CA GLY A 62 6.04 4.51 4.93
C GLY A 62 5.58 4.90 3.52
N TRP A 63 4.33 5.33 3.37
CA TRP A 63 3.81 5.82 2.09
C TRP A 63 4.48 7.12 1.67
N LEU A 64 4.64 8.08 2.58
CA LEU A 64 5.34 9.33 2.29
C LEU A 64 6.80 9.10 1.85
N ALA A 65 7.49 8.16 2.50
CA ALA A 65 8.83 7.77 2.11
C ALA A 65 8.86 7.04 0.75
N LYS A 66 7.91 6.12 0.51
CA LYS A 66 7.83 5.39 -0.76
C LYS A 66 7.64 6.31 -1.96
N LYS A 67 6.90 7.41 -1.83
CA LYS A 67 6.74 8.40 -2.90
C LYS A 67 8.07 8.98 -3.39
N LYS A 68 9.13 8.93 -2.57
CA LYS A 68 10.48 9.44 -2.89
C LYS A 68 11.38 8.40 -3.56
N PHE A 69 10.96 7.14 -3.72
CA PHE A 69 11.79 6.10 -4.34
C PHE A 69 12.10 6.42 -5.81
N THR A 70 11.10 6.88 -6.54
CA THR A 70 11.22 7.34 -7.92
C THR A 70 9.96 8.08 -8.36
N LYS A 71 10.07 8.83 -9.45
CA LYS A 71 8.92 9.46 -10.10
C LYS A 71 7.92 8.39 -10.55
N GLY A 72 6.63 8.72 -10.48
CA GLY A 72 5.56 7.83 -10.93
C GLY A 72 5.03 6.85 -9.86
N VAL A 73 5.70 6.70 -8.71
CA VAL A 73 5.14 5.93 -7.57
C VAL A 73 3.79 6.48 -7.14
N SER A 74 3.63 7.80 -7.18
CA SER A 74 2.34 8.48 -6.98
C SER A 74 2.06 9.45 -8.13
N ASN A 75 0.82 9.89 -8.26
CA ASN A 75 0.36 10.91 -9.19
C ASN A 75 -0.75 11.75 -8.52
N GLU A 76 -1.23 12.79 -9.20
CA GLU A 76 -2.25 13.71 -8.65
C GLU A 76 -3.53 12.98 -8.20
N ASN A 77 -4.01 12.02 -8.99
CA ASN A 77 -5.21 11.25 -8.64
C ASN A 77 -4.98 10.40 -7.39
N VAL A 78 -3.84 9.69 -7.31
CA VAL A 78 -3.45 8.90 -6.13
C VAL A 78 -3.33 9.78 -4.89
N ASN A 79 -2.70 10.96 -5.01
CA ASN A 79 -2.56 11.90 -3.90
C ASN A 79 -3.93 12.40 -3.44
N LYS A 80 -4.80 12.84 -4.36
CA LYS A 80 -6.16 13.29 -4.05
C LYS A 80 -6.98 12.21 -3.33
N ILE A 81 -6.94 10.97 -3.81
CA ILE A 81 -7.62 9.84 -3.15
C ILE A 81 -7.07 9.64 -1.74
N TYR A 82 -5.76 9.72 -1.59
CA TYR A 82 -5.10 9.55 -0.31
C TYR A 82 -5.48 10.63 0.70
N ASP A 83 -5.51 11.88 0.28
CA ASP A 83 -5.88 13.03 1.12
C ASP A 83 -7.35 12.90 1.57
N ILE A 84 -8.26 12.58 0.63
CA ILE A 84 -9.67 12.30 0.97
C ILE A 84 -9.78 11.16 1.99
N ALA A 85 -8.97 10.11 1.87
CA ALA A 85 -8.99 9.01 2.82
C ALA A 85 -8.56 9.45 4.23
N LEU A 86 -7.51 10.26 4.36
CA LEU A 86 -7.08 10.81 5.65
C LEU A 86 -8.16 11.69 6.28
N GLU A 87 -8.77 12.59 5.50
CA GLU A 87 -9.87 13.46 5.95
C GLU A 87 -11.10 12.68 6.45
N ASN A 88 -11.28 11.45 5.95
CA ASN A 88 -12.40 10.59 6.34
C ASN A 88 -12.04 9.49 7.35
N GLY A 89 -10.87 9.58 7.99
CA GLY A 89 -10.52 8.78 9.15
C GLY A 89 -9.54 7.64 8.94
N ALA A 90 -8.91 7.54 7.76
CA ALA A 90 -7.74 6.69 7.62
C ALA A 90 -6.57 7.27 8.44
N LEU A 91 -5.88 6.45 9.21
CA LEU A 91 -4.64 6.83 9.91
C LEU A 91 -3.43 6.71 8.99
N GLY A 92 -3.54 5.91 7.96
CA GLY A 92 -2.51 5.75 6.94
C GLY A 92 -2.90 4.71 5.91
N GLY A 93 -2.06 4.57 4.91
CA GLY A 93 -2.28 3.64 3.82
C GLY A 93 -1.13 3.63 2.84
N LYS A 94 -1.20 2.79 1.83
CA LYS A 94 -0.19 2.69 0.78
C LYS A 94 -0.74 2.05 -0.48
N LEU A 95 -0.18 2.38 -1.63
CA LEU A 95 -0.36 1.55 -2.82
C LEU A 95 0.33 0.20 -2.64
N THR A 96 -0.37 -0.87 -3.03
CA THR A 96 0.21 -2.21 -3.18
C THR A 96 0.98 -2.29 -4.51
N GLY A 97 2.10 -3.00 -4.53
CA GLY A 97 2.93 -3.13 -5.74
C GLY A 97 3.86 -1.93 -6.01
N ALA A 98 4.21 -1.70 -7.27
CA ALA A 98 5.20 -0.72 -7.69
C ALA A 98 4.78 0.74 -7.42
N GLY A 99 3.53 1.05 -7.60
CA GLY A 99 2.98 2.40 -7.53
C GLY A 99 2.18 2.76 -8.77
N GLY A 100 1.80 4.03 -8.90
CA GLY A 100 1.13 4.58 -10.07
C GLY A 100 -0.38 4.31 -10.15
N GLY A 101 -0.89 3.28 -9.51
CA GLY A 101 -2.31 2.88 -9.50
C GLY A 101 -2.51 1.44 -9.00
N GLY A 102 -3.64 0.86 -9.33
CA GLY A 102 -4.01 -0.49 -8.90
C GLY A 102 -4.80 -0.50 -7.59
N HIS A 103 -4.25 -1.06 -6.52
CA HIS A 103 -4.95 -1.17 -5.25
C HIS A 103 -4.28 -0.33 -4.16
N MET A 104 -5.11 0.33 -3.38
CA MET A 104 -4.68 1.12 -2.22
C MET A 104 -5.21 0.49 -0.95
N LEU A 105 -4.30 0.19 -0.03
CA LEU A 105 -4.59 -0.33 1.29
C LEU A 105 -4.63 0.83 2.28
N PHE A 106 -5.68 0.89 3.11
CA PHE A 106 -5.82 1.86 4.18
C PHE A 106 -6.02 1.16 5.52
N TYR A 107 -5.45 1.73 6.56
CA TYR A 107 -5.85 1.46 7.94
C TYR A 107 -6.81 2.55 8.42
N CYS A 108 -7.95 2.11 8.91
CA CYS A 108 -8.98 2.93 9.52
C CYS A 108 -9.55 2.15 10.72
N GLU A 109 -9.89 2.82 11.80
CA GLU A 109 -10.52 2.19 12.95
C GLU A 109 -11.83 1.50 12.57
N LYS A 110 -12.07 0.32 13.14
CA LYS A 110 -13.23 -0.52 12.79
C LYS A 110 -14.56 0.22 12.95
N SER A 111 -14.70 1.07 13.94
CA SER A 111 -15.90 1.89 14.19
C SER A 111 -16.22 2.87 13.05
N LYS A 112 -15.26 3.19 12.22
CA LYS A 112 -15.39 4.14 11.10
C LYS A 112 -15.53 3.45 9.74
N HIS A 113 -15.44 2.10 9.68
CA HIS A 113 -15.34 1.36 8.40
C HIS A 113 -16.50 1.65 7.46
N ASP A 114 -17.75 1.55 7.91
CA ASP A 114 -18.92 1.69 7.03
C ASP A 114 -18.97 3.09 6.41
N ARG A 115 -18.77 4.14 7.23
CA ARG A 115 -18.71 5.51 6.75
C ARG A 115 -17.53 5.74 5.81
N PHE A 116 -16.36 5.18 6.13
CA PHE A 116 -15.18 5.31 5.29
C PHE A 116 -15.38 4.63 3.94
N ILE A 117 -15.91 3.39 3.93
CA ILE A 117 -16.19 2.64 2.70
C ILE A 117 -17.15 3.45 1.82
N GLN A 118 -18.28 3.92 2.39
CA GLN A 118 -19.24 4.71 1.65
C GLN A 118 -18.59 5.95 1.02
N LYS A 119 -17.78 6.69 1.78
CA LYS A 119 -17.09 7.88 1.27
C LYS A 119 -16.13 7.59 0.13
N MET A 120 -15.41 6.48 0.20
CA MET A 120 -14.49 6.08 -0.87
C MET A 120 -15.25 5.57 -2.11
N GLU A 121 -16.39 4.91 -1.93
CA GLU A 121 -17.28 4.50 -3.03
C GLU A 121 -17.99 5.70 -3.68
N ASP A 122 -18.38 6.71 -2.92
CA ASP A 122 -18.99 7.97 -3.44
C ASP A 122 -18.05 8.71 -4.41
N ILE A 123 -16.73 8.56 -4.27
CA ILE A 123 -15.75 9.11 -5.22
C ILE A 123 -15.35 8.12 -6.32
N GLY A 124 -16.11 7.04 -6.48
CA GLY A 124 -15.97 6.07 -7.58
C GLY A 124 -14.97 4.96 -7.35
N LEU A 125 -14.48 4.75 -6.13
CA LEU A 125 -13.56 3.64 -5.85
C LEU A 125 -14.33 2.35 -5.57
N LYS A 126 -13.74 1.22 -5.93
CA LYS A 126 -14.31 -0.10 -5.65
C LYS A 126 -13.67 -0.69 -4.40
N HIS A 127 -14.47 -0.91 -3.35
CA HIS A 127 -14.03 -1.65 -2.17
C HIS A 127 -13.81 -3.13 -2.52
N ILE A 128 -12.65 -3.67 -2.14
CA ILE A 128 -12.26 -5.05 -2.37
C ILE A 128 -12.23 -5.79 -1.02
N ARG A 129 -13.12 -6.75 -0.87
CA ARG A 129 -13.11 -7.62 0.32
C ARG A 129 -11.98 -8.63 0.21
N PHE A 130 -11.24 -8.82 1.28
CA PHE A 130 -10.17 -9.82 1.37
C PHE A 130 -10.14 -10.45 2.76
N LYS A 131 -9.45 -11.58 2.87
CA LYS A 131 -9.13 -12.24 4.14
C LYS A 131 -7.65 -12.51 4.19
N PHE A 132 -7.08 -12.46 5.40
CA PHE A 132 -5.72 -12.91 5.61
C PHE A 132 -5.66 -14.44 5.50
N ASN A 133 -4.60 -14.95 4.89
CA ASN A 133 -4.28 -16.37 4.80
C ASN A 133 -2.93 -16.61 5.48
N ASN A 134 -2.89 -17.58 6.39
CA ASN A 134 -1.70 -17.94 7.15
C ASN A 134 -0.91 -19.09 6.52
N ASP A 135 -1.41 -19.68 5.43
CA ASP A 135 -0.79 -20.87 4.81
C ASP A 135 0.53 -20.57 4.07
N GLY A 136 0.81 -19.30 3.76
CA GLY A 136 1.98 -18.93 2.97
C GLY A 136 1.92 -19.41 1.51
N PRO A 137 3.05 -19.39 0.79
CA PRO A 137 3.14 -19.84 -0.59
C PRO A 137 2.91 -21.37 -0.67
N LYS A 138 2.04 -21.80 -1.62
CA LYS A 138 1.79 -23.23 -1.91
C LYS A 138 2.18 -23.54 -3.34
N VAL A 139 2.86 -24.69 -3.54
CA VAL A 139 3.04 -25.26 -4.88
C VAL A 139 1.81 -26.08 -5.19
N LEU A 140 1.06 -25.67 -6.21
CA LEU A 140 -0.07 -26.43 -6.73
C LEU A 140 0.42 -27.37 -7.82
N ASN A 141 0.19 -28.68 -7.67
CA ASN A 141 0.44 -29.64 -8.72
C ASN A 141 -0.74 -29.62 -9.69
N LEU A 142 -0.53 -29.24 -10.94
CA LEU A 142 -1.60 -29.15 -11.96
C LEU A 142 -2.35 -30.47 -12.18
N TYR A 143 -1.74 -31.61 -11.80
CA TYR A 143 -2.37 -32.94 -11.89
C TYR A 143 -3.47 -33.18 -10.84
N ASP A 144 -3.47 -32.42 -9.74
CA ASP A 144 -4.51 -32.54 -8.69
C ASP A 144 -5.82 -31.83 -9.06
N TYR A 145 -5.83 -31.07 -10.17
CA TYR A 145 -7.02 -30.32 -10.65
C TYR A 145 -7.84 -31.05 -11.72
N SER A 146 -7.40 -32.22 -12.19
CA SER A 146 -8.07 -32.95 -13.28
C SER A 146 -9.14 -33.95 -12.85
N GLY A 147 -9.61 -33.85 -11.63
CA GLY A 147 -10.58 -34.81 -11.12
C GLY A 147 -11.56 -34.26 -10.08
N LYS A 148 -12.48 -33.40 -10.51
CA LYS A 148 -13.87 -33.36 -9.99
C LYS A 148 -14.68 -32.35 -10.79
#